data_3affc4cbb2b30bde56237f21ed371623
#
_entry.id   3affc4cbb2b30bde56237f21ed371623
#
_cell.length_a   1.000
_cell.length_b   1.000
_cell.length_c   1.000
_cell.angle_alpha   90.00
_cell.angle_beta   90.00
_cell.angle_gamma   90.00
#
_symmetry.space_group_name_H-M   'P 1'
#
loop_
_entity.id
_entity.type
_entity.pdbx_description
1 polymer ?
#
loop_
_entity_poly.entity_id
_entity_poly.type
_entity_poly.pdbx_seq_one_letter_code
_entity_poly.pdbx_strand_id
1 'polypeptide(L)'
;MKKPISRFYLLLVLVPLLLLASMGGYYFLEETAAGSDVVVVPQTPTPPSATPVPVPTPEPTPTPFPEHDITLMAVGDNLMHLGVVASGKQEDGTYDFSMLFQGISPFLNAADIRIINQETVMGGNSRGFSGFPYFNSPTEVGDAIADAGFNVVLQASNHTADQKLDGLLYCADFWKNKHPEVLVTGIHEDDCTCFSIICIHTVIPVEASR
;
A
#
# COMPACT_ATOMS: atom_id res chain seq x y z
N MET A 1 25.96 44.74 -21.01
CA MET A 1 24.80 44.89 -20.09
C MET A 1 24.48 43.53 -19.50
N LYS A 2 24.71 43.32 -18.17
CA LYS A 2 24.36 42.07 -17.50
C LYS A 2 22.85 42.06 -17.20
N LYS A 3 22.11 41.03 -17.67
CA LYS A 3 20.69 40.90 -17.36
C LYS A 3 20.52 40.64 -15.87
N PRO A 4 19.56 41.29 -15.18
CA PRO A 4 19.32 41.02 -13.76
C PRO A 4 18.80 39.61 -13.57
N ILE A 5 19.36 38.89 -12.60
CA ILE A 5 18.89 37.55 -12.19
C ILE A 5 17.47 37.71 -11.65
N SER A 6 16.52 36.96 -12.23
CA SER A 6 15.12 37.01 -11.81
C SER A 6 15.02 36.62 -10.33
N ARG A 7 14.21 37.38 -9.56
CA ARG A 7 13.92 37.09 -8.15
C ARG A 7 13.44 35.67 -7.91
N PHE A 8 12.88 35.05 -8.94
CA PHE A 8 12.43 33.66 -8.94
C PHE A 8 13.61 32.67 -8.83
N TYR A 9 14.71 32.89 -9.55
CA TYR A 9 15.90 32.03 -9.45
C TYR A 9 16.61 32.19 -8.09
N LEU A 10 16.55 33.39 -7.50
CA LEU A 10 17.12 33.61 -6.18
C LEU A 10 16.37 32.81 -5.11
N LEU A 11 15.05 32.71 -5.18
CA LEU A 11 14.22 31.90 -4.29
C LEU A 11 14.47 30.40 -4.46
N LEU A 12 14.63 29.89 -5.69
CA LEU A 12 14.92 28.49 -5.98
C LEU A 12 16.26 28.01 -5.41
N VAL A 13 17.21 28.91 -5.19
CA VAL A 13 18.52 28.54 -4.62
C VAL A 13 18.57 28.78 -3.11
N LEU A 14 17.97 29.87 -2.62
CA LEU A 14 18.03 30.24 -1.19
C LEU A 14 17.18 29.33 -0.30
N VAL A 15 16.02 28.87 -0.76
CA VAL A 15 15.14 28.02 0.05
C VAL A 15 15.77 26.63 0.34
N PRO A 16 16.36 25.91 -0.62
CA PRO A 16 17.07 24.66 -0.34
C PRO A 16 18.31 24.84 0.54
N LEU A 17 19.05 25.96 0.36
CA LEU A 17 20.22 26.26 1.20
C LEU A 17 19.85 26.53 2.67
N LEU A 18 18.73 27.22 2.91
CA LEU A 18 18.20 27.44 4.27
C LEU A 18 17.72 26.13 4.92
N LEU A 19 17.09 25.24 4.15
CA LEU A 19 16.67 23.93 4.62
C LEU A 19 17.86 23.04 4.97
N LEU A 20 18.91 23.04 4.17
CA LEU A 20 20.15 22.30 4.46
C LEU A 20 20.87 22.84 5.69
N ALA A 21 20.90 24.16 5.90
CA ALA A 21 21.49 24.78 7.08
C ALA A 21 20.71 24.45 8.37
N SER A 22 19.36 24.35 8.28
CA SER A 22 18.52 23.98 9.42
C SER A 22 18.68 22.50 9.80
N MET A 23 18.84 21.60 8.83
CA MET A 23 19.10 20.19 9.09
C MET A 23 20.51 19.95 9.66
N GLY A 24 21.54 20.66 9.16
CA GLY A 24 22.89 20.58 9.70
C GLY A 24 22.98 21.07 11.15
N GLY A 25 22.21 22.09 11.50
CA GLY A 25 22.14 22.62 12.89
C GLY A 25 21.47 21.63 13.86
N TYR A 26 20.52 20.86 13.40
CA TYR A 26 19.84 19.85 14.21
C TYR A 26 20.78 18.67 14.59
N TYR A 27 21.57 18.19 13.64
CA TYR A 27 22.54 17.12 13.88
C TYR A 27 23.70 17.57 14.79
N PHE A 28 24.12 18.86 14.75
CA PHE A 28 25.22 19.34 15.58
C PHE A 28 24.82 19.53 17.06
N LEU A 29 23.54 19.74 17.36
CA LEU A 29 23.08 19.95 18.74
C LEU A 29 22.90 18.63 19.52
N GLU A 30 22.76 17.49 18.85
CA GLU A 30 22.58 16.20 19.50
C GLU A 30 23.91 15.57 20.00
N GLU A 31 25.03 15.96 19.39
CA GLU A 31 26.35 15.39 19.71
C GLU A 31 27.07 16.05 20.93
N THR A 32 26.56 17.17 21.44
CA THR A 32 27.20 17.90 22.56
C THR A 32 26.63 17.60 23.95
N ALA A 33 25.67 16.69 24.07
CA ALA A 33 24.99 16.35 25.33
C ALA A 33 25.54 15.11 26.07
N ALA A 34 26.61 14.50 25.59
CA ALA A 34 27.27 13.38 26.30
C ALA A 34 28.34 13.89 27.26
N GLY A 35 27.90 14.38 28.43
CA GLY A 35 28.75 14.71 29.54
C GLY A 35 29.26 13.45 30.23
N SER A 36 30.57 13.30 30.35
CA SER A 36 31.27 12.24 31.05
C SER A 36 31.16 12.41 32.57
N ASP A 37 30.28 11.69 33.22
CA ASP A 37 30.28 11.56 34.67
C ASP A 37 31.28 10.49 35.12
N VAL A 38 32.32 10.92 35.84
CA VAL A 38 33.28 10.04 36.48
C VAL A 38 32.64 9.47 37.75
N VAL A 39 32.33 8.19 37.72
CA VAL A 39 31.83 7.47 38.89
C VAL A 39 32.99 7.07 39.80
N VAL A 40 33.04 7.67 40.99
CA VAL A 40 33.94 7.26 42.10
C VAL A 40 33.34 6.00 42.75
N VAL A 41 34.05 4.90 42.67
CA VAL A 41 33.64 3.62 43.26
C VAL A 41 34.10 3.54 44.72
N PRO A 42 33.18 3.43 45.72
CA PRO A 42 33.56 3.17 47.10
C PRO A 42 33.92 1.67 47.29
N GLN A 43 34.89 1.40 48.11
CA GLN A 43 35.42 0.07 48.37
C GLN A 43 34.46 -0.81 49.14
N THR A 44 34.42 -2.03 48.74
CA THR A 44 33.50 -3.12 49.09
C THR A 44 33.68 -3.66 50.50
N PRO A 45 32.61 -3.95 51.26
CA PRO A 45 32.67 -4.85 52.41
C PRO A 45 32.55 -6.33 51.96
N THR A 46 33.20 -7.19 52.74
CA THR A 46 33.37 -8.61 52.59
C THR A 46 32.04 -9.37 52.32
N PRO A 47 32.02 -10.38 51.45
CA PRO A 47 30.77 -11.05 51.01
C PRO A 47 30.21 -11.94 52.10
N PRO A 48 28.87 -11.98 52.29
CA PRO A 48 28.19 -12.98 53.04
C PRO A 48 28.14 -14.30 52.26
N SER A 49 28.13 -15.40 53.01
CA SER A 49 28.09 -16.80 52.58
C SER A 49 27.07 -17.03 51.45
N ALA A 50 27.51 -17.68 50.39
CA ALA A 50 26.68 -17.94 49.20
C ALA A 50 25.50 -18.85 49.55
N THR A 51 24.30 -18.29 49.41
CA THR A 51 23.07 -19.08 49.31
C THR A 51 23.09 -19.83 47.97
N PRO A 52 22.71 -21.12 47.89
CA PRO A 52 22.71 -21.83 46.61
C PRO A 52 21.79 -21.13 45.61
N VAL A 53 22.37 -20.71 44.49
CA VAL A 53 21.64 -20.13 43.39
C VAL A 53 20.78 -21.22 42.79
N PRO A 54 19.45 -21.03 42.64
CA PRO A 54 18.60 -22.00 41.95
C PRO A 54 19.11 -22.19 40.52
N VAL A 55 19.31 -23.47 40.17
CA VAL A 55 19.66 -23.86 38.79
C VAL A 55 18.55 -23.34 37.88
N PRO A 56 18.85 -22.53 36.85
CA PRO A 56 17.83 -22.06 35.95
C PRO A 56 17.13 -23.25 35.30
N THR A 57 15.81 -23.32 35.45
CA THR A 57 14.99 -24.29 34.71
C THR A 57 15.20 -23.99 33.21
N PRO A 58 15.50 -25.00 32.38
CA PRO A 58 15.70 -24.76 30.96
C PRO A 58 14.44 -24.10 30.38
N GLU A 59 14.63 -22.95 29.75
CA GLU A 59 13.58 -22.25 29.05
C GLU A 59 13.06 -23.15 27.93
N PRO A 60 11.75 -23.32 27.75
CA PRO A 60 11.23 -24.19 26.71
C PRO A 60 11.76 -23.70 25.35
N THR A 61 12.41 -24.56 24.62
CA THR A 61 12.87 -24.31 23.26
C THR A 61 11.65 -23.97 22.43
N PRO A 62 11.59 -22.79 21.75
CA PRO A 62 10.45 -22.45 20.95
C PRO A 62 10.25 -23.50 19.86
N THR A 63 9.06 -24.05 19.79
CA THR A 63 8.69 -24.96 18.70
C THR A 63 8.75 -24.17 17.39
N PRO A 64 9.51 -24.61 16.39
CA PRO A 64 9.56 -23.91 15.11
C PRO A 64 8.17 -23.84 14.51
N PHE A 65 7.79 -22.64 14.03
CA PHE A 65 6.55 -22.48 13.26
C PHE A 65 6.67 -23.29 11.97
N PRO A 66 5.58 -23.92 11.50
CA PRO A 66 5.59 -24.57 10.19
C PRO A 66 5.91 -23.53 9.11
N GLU A 67 6.90 -23.85 8.29
CA GLU A 67 7.23 -23.04 7.12
C GLU A 67 6.20 -23.31 6.02
N HIS A 68 5.67 -22.23 5.42
CA HIS A 68 4.77 -22.31 4.29
C HIS A 68 5.31 -21.41 3.18
N ASP A 69 5.42 -21.96 1.99
CA ASP A 69 5.74 -21.18 0.80
C ASP A 69 4.48 -20.47 0.30
N ILE A 70 4.55 -19.16 0.10
CA ILE A 70 3.47 -18.35 -0.45
C ILE A 70 3.95 -17.73 -1.75
N THR A 71 3.21 -17.94 -2.82
CA THR A 71 3.49 -17.36 -4.13
C THR A 71 2.69 -16.08 -4.32
N LEU A 72 3.39 -14.98 -4.59
CA LEU A 72 2.80 -13.68 -4.88
C LEU A 72 3.00 -13.32 -6.34
N MET A 73 1.92 -12.91 -7.01
CA MET A 73 1.91 -12.29 -8.33
C MET A 73 1.37 -10.88 -8.24
N ALA A 74 2.08 -9.92 -8.82
CA ALA A 74 1.61 -8.55 -8.96
C ALA A 74 1.70 -8.12 -10.42
N VAL A 75 0.66 -7.45 -10.89
CA VAL A 75 0.64 -6.78 -12.19
C VAL A 75 0.56 -5.26 -11.97
N GLY A 76 0.89 -4.49 -13.01
CA GLY A 76 0.92 -3.03 -12.96
C GLY A 76 -0.47 -2.39 -13.06
N ASP A 77 -0.48 -1.21 -13.68
CA ASP A 77 -1.63 -0.33 -13.73
C ASP A 77 -2.67 -0.80 -14.75
N ASN A 78 -3.89 -0.99 -14.29
CA ASN A 78 -5.06 -1.10 -15.14
C ASN A 78 -5.62 0.31 -15.41
N LEU A 79 -5.05 0.93 -16.44
CA LEU A 79 -5.38 2.30 -16.86
C LEU A 79 -6.39 2.28 -18.01
N MET A 80 -7.65 2.56 -17.71
CA MET A 80 -8.78 2.44 -18.64
C MET A 80 -8.95 3.68 -19.52
N HIS A 81 -8.04 3.88 -20.48
CA HIS A 81 -8.25 4.87 -21.54
C HIS A 81 -9.48 4.51 -22.39
N LEU A 82 -10.10 5.54 -23.02
CA LEU A 82 -11.32 5.32 -23.82
C LEU A 82 -11.17 4.26 -24.92
N GLY A 83 -9.98 4.07 -25.47
CA GLY A 83 -9.70 2.98 -26.42
C GLY A 83 -9.84 1.60 -25.79
N VAL A 84 -9.39 1.44 -24.53
CA VAL A 84 -9.55 0.19 -23.78
C VAL A 84 -11.03 0.01 -23.40
N VAL A 85 -11.70 1.06 -22.95
CA VAL A 85 -13.15 1.01 -22.66
C VAL A 85 -13.93 0.60 -23.92
N ALA A 86 -13.60 1.17 -25.07
CA ALA A 86 -14.26 0.83 -26.32
C ALA A 86 -14.03 -0.63 -26.77
N SER A 87 -12.87 -1.22 -26.44
CA SER A 87 -12.58 -2.62 -26.80
C SER A 87 -13.42 -3.64 -26.05
N GLY A 88 -13.94 -3.28 -24.85
CA GLY A 88 -14.83 -4.15 -24.08
C GLY A 88 -16.31 -4.04 -24.49
N LYS A 89 -16.68 -3.04 -25.32
CA LYS A 89 -18.07 -2.80 -25.66
C LYS A 89 -18.64 -3.92 -26.57
N GLN A 90 -19.79 -4.47 -26.16
CA GLN A 90 -20.50 -5.50 -26.91
C GLN A 90 -21.57 -4.91 -27.83
N GLU A 91 -22.10 -5.73 -28.77
CA GLU A 91 -23.13 -5.31 -29.72
C GLU A 91 -24.45 -4.93 -29.04
N ASP A 92 -24.77 -5.53 -27.90
CA ASP A 92 -25.96 -5.23 -27.10
C ASP A 92 -25.81 -3.99 -26.20
N GLY A 93 -24.64 -3.35 -26.24
CA GLY A 93 -24.31 -2.14 -25.46
C GLY A 93 -23.78 -2.43 -24.06
N THR A 94 -23.63 -3.67 -23.64
CA THR A 94 -22.94 -4.09 -22.40
C THR A 94 -21.42 -4.01 -22.58
N TYR A 95 -20.68 -4.29 -21.51
CA TYR A 95 -19.22 -4.34 -21.53
C TYR A 95 -18.70 -5.67 -20.99
N ASP A 96 -17.66 -6.20 -21.63
CA ASP A 96 -16.91 -7.39 -21.20
C ASP A 96 -15.41 -7.09 -21.33
N PHE A 97 -14.70 -7.16 -20.20
CA PHE A 97 -13.26 -6.95 -20.13
C PHE A 97 -12.47 -8.21 -19.81
N SER A 98 -13.09 -9.38 -19.85
CA SER A 98 -12.43 -10.67 -19.58
C SER A 98 -11.20 -10.90 -20.44
N MET A 99 -11.22 -10.40 -21.67
CA MET A 99 -10.12 -10.47 -22.62
C MET A 99 -8.81 -9.83 -22.13
N LEU A 100 -8.88 -8.84 -21.24
CA LEU A 100 -7.70 -8.15 -20.72
C LEU A 100 -6.80 -9.08 -19.89
N PHE A 101 -7.41 -10.10 -19.25
CA PHE A 101 -6.71 -10.96 -18.28
C PHE A 101 -6.50 -12.39 -18.78
N GLN A 102 -7.05 -12.77 -19.92
CA GLN A 102 -6.94 -14.15 -20.46
C GLN A 102 -5.49 -14.61 -20.63
N GLY A 103 -4.60 -13.72 -21.10
CA GLY A 103 -3.20 -14.05 -21.34
C GLY A 103 -2.38 -14.33 -20.08
N ILE A 104 -2.79 -13.81 -18.93
CA ILE A 104 -2.11 -13.96 -17.65
C ILE A 104 -2.78 -14.97 -16.71
N SER A 105 -3.95 -15.49 -17.09
CA SER A 105 -4.73 -16.44 -16.29
C SER A 105 -3.94 -17.65 -15.77
N PRO A 106 -3.05 -18.31 -16.56
CA PRO A 106 -2.24 -19.41 -16.03
C PRO A 106 -1.31 -19.02 -14.88
N PHE A 107 -0.80 -17.79 -14.89
CA PHE A 107 0.07 -17.27 -13.83
C PHE A 107 -0.74 -16.89 -12.59
N LEU A 108 -1.91 -16.27 -12.77
CA LEU A 108 -2.83 -15.96 -11.67
C LEU A 108 -3.24 -17.24 -10.93
N ASN A 109 -3.59 -18.30 -11.66
CA ASN A 109 -3.99 -19.57 -11.06
C ASN A 109 -2.87 -20.27 -10.27
N ALA A 110 -1.61 -19.93 -10.50
CA ALA A 110 -0.46 -20.50 -9.82
C ALA A 110 -0.03 -19.69 -8.56
N ALA A 111 -0.67 -18.56 -8.31
CA ALA A 111 -0.30 -17.66 -7.19
C ALA A 111 -1.35 -17.67 -6.09
N ASP A 112 -0.90 -17.55 -4.83
CA ASP A 112 -1.75 -17.41 -3.65
C ASP A 112 -2.25 -15.98 -3.47
N ILE A 113 -1.34 -15.01 -3.66
CA ILE A 113 -1.64 -13.58 -3.58
C ILE A 113 -1.53 -12.99 -4.98
N ARG A 114 -2.62 -12.41 -5.47
CA ARG A 114 -2.76 -11.88 -6.84
C ARG A 114 -3.18 -10.42 -6.78
N ILE A 115 -2.23 -9.55 -7.08
CA ILE A 115 -2.34 -8.09 -6.88
C ILE A 115 -2.45 -7.39 -8.23
N ILE A 116 -3.39 -6.44 -8.34
CA ILE A 116 -3.50 -5.50 -9.46
C ILE A 116 -3.65 -4.08 -8.93
N ASN A 117 -3.06 -3.09 -9.61
CA ASN A 117 -3.40 -1.70 -9.40
C ASN A 117 -4.52 -1.28 -10.36
N GLN A 118 -5.73 -1.07 -9.82
CA GLN A 118 -6.82 -0.46 -10.57
C GLN A 118 -6.65 1.06 -10.51
N GLU A 119 -5.92 1.63 -11.47
CA GLU A 119 -5.50 3.02 -11.42
C GLU A 119 -6.67 3.99 -11.59
N THR A 120 -7.60 3.69 -12.49
CA THR A 120 -8.72 4.57 -12.82
C THR A 120 -9.97 4.23 -12.02
N VAL A 121 -10.58 5.25 -11.42
CA VAL A 121 -11.78 5.08 -10.59
C VAL A 121 -12.99 4.59 -11.40
N MET A 122 -13.79 3.71 -10.79
CA MET A 122 -15.10 3.27 -11.28
C MET A 122 -16.20 4.08 -10.58
N GLY A 123 -16.38 5.33 -11.01
CA GLY A 123 -17.24 6.30 -10.32
C GLY A 123 -18.74 6.16 -10.64
N GLY A 124 -19.14 5.12 -11.37
CA GLY A 124 -20.51 4.79 -11.73
C GLY A 124 -20.82 5.02 -13.21
N ASN A 125 -21.51 4.03 -13.82
CA ASN A 125 -21.83 4.03 -15.25
C ASN A 125 -22.77 5.18 -15.66
N SER A 126 -23.64 5.63 -14.76
CA SER A 126 -24.57 6.73 -15.00
C SER A 126 -23.89 8.10 -15.23
N ARG A 127 -22.62 8.23 -14.85
CA ARG A 127 -21.82 9.45 -15.07
C ARG A 127 -21.24 9.53 -16.49
N GLY A 128 -21.36 8.44 -17.27
CA GLY A 128 -20.66 8.25 -18.53
C GLY A 128 -19.18 7.93 -18.33
N PHE A 129 -18.55 7.35 -19.34
CA PHE A 129 -17.14 6.98 -19.29
C PHE A 129 -16.27 8.10 -19.85
N SER A 130 -15.10 8.28 -19.24
CA SER A 130 -14.15 9.32 -19.63
C SER A 130 -12.71 8.82 -19.51
N GLY A 131 -11.85 9.37 -20.37
CA GLY A 131 -10.40 9.16 -20.33
C GLY A 131 -9.68 10.37 -19.76
N PHE A 132 -8.36 10.45 -20.07
CA PHE A 132 -7.54 11.58 -19.63
C PHE A 132 -8.20 12.94 -19.91
N PRO A 133 -8.13 13.94 -18.99
CA PRO A 133 -7.40 13.90 -17.73
C PRO A 133 -8.21 13.39 -16.51
N TYR A 134 -9.50 13.19 -16.63
CA TYR A 134 -10.38 12.78 -15.53
C TYR A 134 -11.12 11.50 -15.90
N PHE A 135 -10.58 10.38 -15.46
CA PHE A 135 -11.10 9.06 -15.81
C PHE A 135 -12.40 8.72 -15.07
N ASN A 136 -13.26 8.00 -15.79
CA ASN A 136 -14.35 7.22 -15.21
C ASN A 136 -14.47 5.90 -15.97
N SER A 137 -14.18 4.81 -15.30
CA SER A 137 -14.17 3.46 -15.88
C SER A 137 -15.50 2.74 -15.64
N PRO A 138 -15.90 1.84 -16.56
CA PRO A 138 -17.05 0.96 -16.36
C PRO A 138 -16.85 0.06 -15.13
N THR A 139 -17.90 -0.20 -14.36
CA THR A 139 -17.85 -1.14 -13.21
C THR A 139 -17.57 -2.57 -13.63
N GLU A 140 -17.88 -2.95 -14.86
CA GLU A 140 -17.60 -4.24 -15.46
C GLU A 140 -16.09 -4.57 -15.53
N VAL A 141 -15.24 -3.54 -15.41
CA VAL A 141 -13.79 -3.74 -15.23
C VAL A 141 -13.51 -4.41 -13.88
N GLY A 142 -14.18 -3.95 -12.82
CA GLY A 142 -14.07 -4.55 -11.50
C GLY A 142 -14.55 -6.01 -11.48
N ASP A 143 -15.65 -6.28 -12.19
CA ASP A 143 -16.14 -7.65 -12.38
C ASP A 143 -15.07 -8.52 -13.04
N ALA A 144 -14.49 -8.04 -14.14
CA ALA A 144 -13.47 -8.78 -14.87
C ALA A 144 -12.18 -9.02 -14.05
N ILE A 145 -11.81 -8.08 -13.16
CA ILE A 145 -10.70 -8.24 -12.22
C ILE A 145 -10.98 -9.37 -11.22
N ALA A 146 -12.17 -9.36 -10.62
CA ALA A 146 -12.57 -10.39 -9.66
C ALA A 146 -12.69 -11.77 -10.33
N ASP A 147 -13.35 -11.84 -11.50
CA ASP A 147 -13.53 -13.05 -12.28
C ASP A 147 -12.20 -13.64 -12.79
N ALA A 148 -11.21 -12.79 -13.07
CA ALA A 148 -9.85 -13.23 -13.41
C ALA A 148 -9.12 -13.87 -12.22
N GLY A 149 -9.63 -13.67 -11.02
CA GLY A 149 -9.12 -14.25 -9.79
C GLY A 149 -8.13 -13.37 -9.02
N PHE A 150 -8.04 -12.07 -9.30
CA PHE A 150 -7.32 -11.16 -8.42
C PHE A 150 -7.99 -11.09 -7.05
N ASN A 151 -7.20 -11.21 -5.98
CA ASN A 151 -7.70 -11.15 -4.62
C ASN A 151 -7.23 -9.92 -3.84
N VAL A 152 -6.36 -9.11 -4.43
CA VAL A 152 -5.92 -7.82 -3.87
C VAL A 152 -5.98 -6.76 -4.97
N VAL A 153 -6.71 -5.68 -4.73
CA VAL A 153 -6.81 -4.52 -5.62
C VAL A 153 -6.30 -3.27 -4.93
N LEU A 154 -5.31 -2.64 -5.54
CA LEU A 154 -4.79 -1.35 -5.10
C LEU A 154 -5.55 -0.25 -5.83
N GLN A 155 -6.01 0.78 -5.11
CA GLN A 155 -6.69 1.94 -5.69
C GLN A 155 -6.17 3.28 -5.16
N ALA A 156 -5.03 3.30 -4.48
CA ALA A 156 -4.36 4.54 -4.08
C ALA A 156 -3.51 5.07 -5.23
N SER A 157 -4.13 5.71 -6.21
CA SER A 157 -3.46 6.30 -7.38
C SER A 157 -3.83 7.78 -7.58
N ASN A 158 -3.15 8.43 -8.51
CA ASN A 158 -3.46 9.83 -8.90
C ASN A 158 -4.85 9.99 -9.55
N HIS A 159 -5.47 8.90 -10.04
CA HIS A 159 -6.79 8.90 -10.68
C HIS A 159 -7.93 8.41 -9.76
N THR A 160 -7.64 8.14 -8.50
CA THR A 160 -8.64 7.69 -7.52
C THR A 160 -9.76 8.73 -7.29
N ALA A 161 -9.40 10.02 -7.28
CA ALA A 161 -10.33 11.11 -6.98
C ALA A 161 -10.91 11.81 -8.24
N ASP A 162 -10.70 11.29 -9.44
CA ASP A 162 -11.12 11.91 -10.70
C ASP A 162 -12.64 12.14 -10.75
N GLN A 163 -13.42 11.29 -10.12
CA GLN A 163 -14.87 11.42 -10.02
C GLN A 163 -15.34 12.04 -8.70
N LYS A 164 -14.43 12.75 -8.01
CA LYS A 164 -14.67 13.40 -6.71
C LYS A 164 -15.06 12.39 -5.62
N LEU A 165 -15.48 12.91 -4.47
CA LEU A 165 -15.88 12.08 -3.33
C LEU A 165 -17.01 11.11 -3.67
N ASP A 166 -18.05 11.58 -4.36
CA ASP A 166 -19.20 10.73 -4.69
C ASP A 166 -18.85 9.56 -5.60
N GLY A 167 -17.91 9.76 -6.55
CA GLY A 167 -17.42 8.68 -7.42
C GLY A 167 -16.51 7.72 -6.68
N LEU A 168 -15.69 8.23 -5.76
CA LEU A 168 -14.84 7.41 -4.89
C LEU A 168 -15.68 6.53 -3.98
N LEU A 169 -16.69 7.10 -3.31
CA LEU A 169 -17.61 6.34 -2.45
C LEU A 169 -18.40 5.30 -3.24
N TYR A 170 -18.86 5.65 -4.45
CA TYR A 170 -19.49 4.67 -5.34
C TYR A 170 -18.57 3.48 -5.66
N CYS A 171 -17.30 3.75 -5.93
CA CYS A 171 -16.31 2.72 -6.19
C CYS A 171 -16.05 1.83 -4.96
N ALA A 172 -15.97 2.42 -3.78
CA ALA A 172 -15.84 1.67 -2.52
C ALA A 172 -17.06 0.78 -2.27
N ASP A 173 -18.26 1.32 -2.45
CA ASP A 173 -19.53 0.59 -2.35
C ASP A 173 -19.63 -0.56 -3.35
N PHE A 174 -19.17 -0.35 -4.59
CA PHE A 174 -19.13 -1.39 -5.61
C PHE A 174 -18.33 -2.61 -5.13
N TRP A 175 -17.09 -2.40 -4.70
CA TRP A 175 -16.24 -3.47 -4.21
C TRP A 175 -16.82 -4.18 -3.00
N LYS A 176 -17.25 -3.40 -2.00
CA LYS A 176 -17.79 -3.92 -0.74
C LYS A 176 -19.03 -4.79 -0.93
N ASN A 177 -19.93 -4.37 -1.83
CA ASN A 177 -21.22 -5.03 -1.99
C ASN A 177 -21.21 -6.12 -3.05
N LYS A 178 -20.38 -5.99 -4.10
CA LYS A 178 -20.38 -6.92 -5.23
C LYS A 178 -19.27 -7.96 -5.16
N HIS A 179 -18.10 -7.56 -4.66
CA HIS A 179 -16.91 -8.41 -4.57
C HIS A 179 -16.26 -8.35 -3.17
N PRO A 180 -17.00 -8.73 -2.10
CA PRO A 180 -16.49 -8.67 -0.73
C PRO A 180 -15.32 -9.64 -0.47
N GLU A 181 -15.09 -10.61 -1.37
CA GLU A 181 -13.95 -11.54 -1.34
C GLU A 181 -12.64 -10.90 -1.80
N VAL A 182 -12.70 -9.76 -2.49
CA VAL A 182 -11.53 -9.02 -2.97
C VAL A 182 -11.08 -8.02 -1.91
N LEU A 183 -9.83 -8.12 -1.51
CA LEU A 183 -9.22 -7.14 -0.63
C LEU A 183 -8.90 -5.85 -1.40
N VAL A 184 -9.61 -4.78 -1.13
CA VAL A 184 -9.37 -3.47 -1.75
C VAL A 184 -8.69 -2.54 -0.77
N THR A 185 -7.65 -1.85 -1.21
CA THR A 185 -6.92 -0.87 -0.39
C THR A 185 -6.71 0.43 -1.16
N GLY A 186 -6.65 1.54 -0.42
CA GLY A 186 -6.42 2.88 -0.98
C GLY A 186 -7.68 3.71 -1.16
N ILE A 187 -8.88 3.12 -1.03
CA ILE A 187 -10.16 3.83 -0.94
C ILE A 187 -10.93 3.32 0.27
N HIS A 188 -11.53 4.22 1.04
CA HIS A 188 -12.24 3.91 2.27
C HIS A 188 -13.44 4.84 2.43
N GLU A 189 -14.50 4.35 3.08
CA GLU A 189 -15.71 5.12 3.34
C GLU A 189 -15.55 6.12 4.50
N ASP A 190 -14.61 5.87 5.41
CA ASP A 190 -14.36 6.67 6.61
C ASP A 190 -12.88 7.01 6.83
N ASP A 191 -12.62 8.07 7.58
CA ASP A 191 -11.27 8.54 7.89
C ASP A 191 -10.48 7.58 8.79
N CYS A 192 -11.15 6.64 9.49
CA CYS A 192 -10.53 5.74 10.47
C CYS A 192 -9.81 4.56 9.81
N THR A 193 -10.18 4.18 8.60
CA THR A 193 -9.62 3.01 7.90
C THR A 193 -8.35 3.33 7.11
N CYS A 194 -8.00 4.60 6.91
CA CYS A 194 -6.82 5.04 6.18
C CYS A 194 -5.48 4.52 6.74
N PHE A 195 -5.44 4.05 8.00
CA PHE A 195 -4.26 3.51 8.67
C PHE A 195 -4.35 2.01 9.00
N SER A 196 -5.36 1.31 8.53
CA SER A 196 -5.37 -0.15 8.68
C SER A 196 -4.21 -0.73 7.88
N ILE A 197 -3.09 -0.96 8.56
CA ILE A 197 -2.09 -1.93 8.12
C ILE A 197 -2.86 -3.23 7.99
N ILE A 198 -3.13 -3.64 6.77
CA ILE A 198 -3.83 -4.89 6.48
C ILE A 198 -2.90 -5.99 6.97
N CYS A 199 -3.21 -6.55 8.13
CA CYS A 199 -2.63 -7.79 8.55
C CYS A 199 -3.13 -8.86 7.57
N ILE A 200 -2.32 -9.23 6.59
CA ILE A 200 -2.57 -10.30 5.60
C ILE A 200 -2.94 -11.63 6.29
N HIS A 201 -2.70 -11.74 7.58
CA HIS A 201 -3.03 -12.91 8.42
C HIS A 201 -4.53 -13.26 8.47
N THR A 202 -5.44 -12.36 8.08
CA THR A 202 -6.88 -12.58 8.27
C THR A 202 -7.61 -12.98 6.98
N VAL A 203 -6.98 -12.89 5.81
CA VAL A 203 -7.68 -12.96 4.51
C VAL A 203 -7.33 -14.21 3.69
N ILE A 204 -6.29 -14.96 4.05
CA ILE A 204 -5.94 -16.19 3.33
C ILE A 204 -6.38 -17.39 4.19
N PRO A 205 -7.50 -18.05 3.88
CA PRO A 205 -7.72 -19.39 4.39
C PRO A 205 -6.67 -20.28 3.71
N VAL A 206 -5.60 -20.61 4.44
CA VAL A 206 -4.69 -21.68 4.03
C VAL A 206 -5.48 -22.96 4.16
N GLU A 207 -6.15 -23.39 3.10
CA GLU A 207 -6.64 -24.76 3.00
C GLU A 207 -5.41 -25.66 3.02
N ALA A 208 -5.22 -26.34 4.15
CA ALA A 208 -4.20 -27.36 4.26
C ALA A 208 -4.48 -28.42 3.18
N SER A 209 -3.65 -28.43 2.13
CA SER A 209 -3.65 -29.49 1.13
C SER A 209 -3.32 -30.80 1.88
N ARG A 210 -4.28 -31.70 1.90
CA ARG A 210 -4.11 -33.08 2.32
C ARG A 210 -3.35 -33.89 1.27
#